data_629c01d96c78030637be1286035157ba
#
_entry.id   629c01d96c78030637be1286035157ba
#
_cell.length_a   1.000
_cell.length_b   1.000
_cell.length_c   1.000
_cell.angle_alpha   90.00
_cell.angle_beta   90.00
_cell.angle_gamma   90.00
#
_symmetry.space_group_name_H-M   'P 1'
#
loop_
_entity.id
_entity.type
_entity.pdbx_description
1 polymer ?
#
loop_
_entity_poly.entity_id
_entity_poly.type
_entity_poly.pdbx_seq_one_letter_code
_entity_poly.pdbx_strand_id
1 'polypeptide(L)'
;MTKLFGLLQRCYSVTKRFYPKCMLLVSSRRVVSMKWQSILAGALASVFGTLFIAGTASADVRIVNDPGGEVSSYLRAFHEMRATGERIVIDGPCLSACTLLTGVVPRDHVCVTRRAVLGFNAASYYNDVSRSLVPTRAGTRLVMRLYPPEIRAWINRRGGLTPQLMTMRGRELAALYPPCH
;
A
#
# COMPACT_ATOMS: atom_id res chain seq x y z
N MET A 1 -17.62 -27.22 9.93
CA MET A 1 -17.53 -25.76 9.78
C MET A 1 -16.15 -25.35 9.23
N THR A 2 -15.77 -25.81 8.03
CA THR A 2 -14.39 -25.64 7.51
C THR A 2 -14.36 -25.44 5.99
N LYS A 3 -15.32 -24.71 5.41
CA LYS A 3 -15.35 -24.43 3.95
C LYS A 3 -15.62 -22.97 3.57
N LEU A 4 -15.64 -22.02 4.52
CA LEU A 4 -15.94 -20.63 4.23
C LEU A 4 -14.71 -19.69 4.21
N PHE A 5 -13.53 -20.20 4.56
CA PHE A 5 -12.30 -19.36 4.64
C PHE A 5 -11.47 -19.33 3.35
N GLY A 6 -11.85 -20.11 2.34
CA GLY A 6 -11.08 -20.26 1.10
C GLY A 6 -11.43 -19.29 -0.04
N LEU A 7 -12.47 -18.48 0.09
CA LEU A 7 -13.00 -17.68 -1.03
C LEU A 7 -12.59 -16.20 -1.01
N LEU A 8 -12.03 -15.70 0.07
CA LEU A 8 -11.62 -14.29 0.20
C LEU A 8 -10.19 -13.99 -0.27
N GLN A 9 -9.39 -15.02 -0.53
CA GLN A 9 -7.98 -14.86 -0.89
C GLN A 9 -7.69 -14.90 -2.39
N ARG A 10 -8.73 -15.02 -3.24
CA ARG A 10 -8.56 -15.11 -4.71
C ARG A 10 -8.91 -13.86 -5.50
N CYS A 11 -9.34 -12.77 -4.86
CA CYS A 11 -9.72 -11.54 -5.58
C CYS A 11 -8.59 -10.51 -5.74
N TYR A 12 -7.37 -10.76 -5.26
CA TYR A 12 -6.28 -9.78 -5.30
C TYR A 12 -5.14 -10.12 -6.27
N SER A 13 -5.39 -10.99 -7.22
CA SER A 13 -4.41 -11.24 -8.28
C SER A 13 -5.10 -11.16 -9.63
N VAL A 14 -4.61 -10.20 -10.43
CA VAL A 14 -4.72 -10.13 -11.89
C VAL A 14 -6.02 -9.56 -12.47
N THR A 15 -5.77 -8.51 -13.23
CA THR A 15 -6.50 -7.92 -14.35
C THR A 15 -7.40 -6.73 -14.06
N LYS A 16 -6.83 -5.54 -14.38
CA LYS A 16 -7.57 -4.39 -14.88
C LYS A 16 -8.42 -4.81 -16.08
N ARG A 17 -9.71 -5.00 -15.89
CA ARG A 17 -10.70 -4.74 -16.93
C ARG A 17 -12.09 -4.71 -16.32
N PHE A 18 -12.71 -3.52 -16.30
CA PHE A 18 -14.13 -3.24 -16.25
C PHE A 18 -15.04 -4.25 -15.52
N TYR A 19 -15.56 -3.88 -14.31
CA TYR A 19 -16.97 -4.10 -14.02
C TYR A 19 -17.44 -3.19 -12.90
N PRO A 20 -18.45 -2.34 -13.14
CA PRO A 20 -19.22 -1.70 -12.09
C PRO A 20 -20.28 -2.69 -11.60
N LYS A 21 -20.57 -2.65 -10.30
CA LYS A 21 -21.65 -3.36 -9.60
C LYS A 21 -21.29 -4.72 -9.01
N CYS A 22 -20.68 -4.69 -7.84
CA CYS A 22 -20.99 -5.69 -6.83
C CYS A 22 -22.04 -5.08 -5.89
N MET A 23 -23.30 -5.29 -6.22
CA MET A 23 -24.46 -4.84 -5.45
C MET A 23 -24.61 -5.77 -4.26
N LEU A 24 -24.39 -5.25 -3.06
CA LEU A 24 -24.64 -5.94 -1.80
C LEU A 24 -26.15 -6.23 -1.67
N LEU A 25 -26.53 -7.47 -1.89
CA LEU A 25 -27.82 -8.01 -1.46
C LEU A 25 -27.76 -8.25 0.06
N VAL A 26 -28.16 -7.25 0.81
CA VAL A 26 -28.53 -7.42 2.22
C VAL A 26 -29.92 -8.03 2.25
N SER A 27 -29.97 -9.35 2.45
CA SER A 27 -31.22 -10.08 2.62
C SER A 27 -31.80 -9.82 4.00
N SER A 28 -32.99 -9.25 3.93
CA SER A 28 -34.12 -9.16 4.86
C SER A 28 -34.07 -9.95 6.17
N ARG A 29 -34.26 -9.18 7.22
CA ARG A 29 -34.58 -9.55 8.60
C ARG A 29 -35.76 -10.52 8.72
N ARG A 30 -35.56 -11.61 9.43
CA ARG A 30 -36.66 -12.28 10.13
C ARG A 30 -36.69 -11.79 11.56
N VAL A 31 -37.72 -11.00 11.84
CA VAL A 31 -38.11 -10.63 13.22
C VAL A 31 -38.76 -11.87 13.84
N VAL A 32 -38.04 -12.48 14.79
CA VAL A 32 -38.64 -13.52 15.64
C VAL A 32 -39.24 -12.81 16.84
N SER A 33 -40.57 -12.78 16.84
CA SER A 33 -41.38 -12.35 17.98
C SER A 33 -41.25 -13.38 19.09
N MET A 34 -40.58 -13.06 20.16
CA MET A 34 -40.58 -13.86 21.40
C MET A 34 -41.51 -13.22 22.41
N LYS A 35 -42.58 -13.97 22.70
CA LYS A 35 -43.57 -13.68 23.72
C LYS A 35 -42.91 -13.60 25.10
N TRP A 36 -43.26 -12.54 25.82
CA TRP A 36 -42.96 -12.36 27.25
C TRP A 36 -43.80 -13.34 28.07
N GLN A 37 -43.18 -14.22 28.79
CA GLN A 37 -43.73 -14.84 29.98
C GLN A 37 -42.70 -14.84 31.11
N SER A 38 -43.14 -14.33 32.19
CA SER A 38 -42.44 -14.07 33.46
C SER A 38 -41.89 -15.35 34.09
N ILE A 39 -40.61 -15.29 34.56
CA ILE A 39 -40.19 -16.04 35.78
C ILE A 39 -39.20 -15.18 36.54
N LEU A 40 -39.60 -14.72 37.70
CA LEU A 40 -38.78 -14.19 38.77
C LEU A 40 -38.03 -15.36 39.42
N ALA A 41 -36.72 -15.39 39.39
CA ALA A 41 -35.89 -16.06 40.39
C ALA A 41 -34.42 -15.63 40.18
N GLY A 42 -33.85 -15.14 41.28
CA GLY A 42 -32.55 -14.47 41.33
C GLY A 42 -31.36 -15.33 40.98
N ALA A 43 -30.35 -14.62 40.54
CA ALA A 43 -28.93 -14.92 40.81
C ALA A 43 -28.12 -13.71 40.38
N LEU A 44 -27.35 -13.16 41.28
CA LEU A 44 -26.26 -12.22 41.09
C LEU A 44 -25.23 -12.91 40.16
N ALA A 45 -25.27 -12.63 38.88
CA ALA A 45 -24.24 -13.06 37.94
C ALA A 45 -23.39 -11.84 37.56
N SER A 46 -22.16 -11.89 37.99
CA SER A 46 -21.05 -10.99 37.77
C SER A 46 -20.93 -10.58 36.32
N VAL A 47 -21.18 -9.31 36.02
CA VAL A 47 -20.88 -8.70 34.74
C VAL A 47 -19.36 -8.48 34.65
N PHE A 48 -18.61 -9.52 34.34
CA PHE A 48 -17.25 -9.37 33.82
C PHE A 48 -17.41 -9.04 32.33
N GLY A 49 -17.58 -7.76 32.05
CA GLY A 49 -17.46 -7.22 30.71
C GLY A 49 -16.01 -7.37 30.27
N THR A 50 -15.68 -8.44 29.57
CA THR A 50 -14.43 -8.54 28.81
C THR A 50 -14.51 -7.52 27.67
N LEU A 51 -13.89 -6.39 27.90
CA LEU A 51 -13.64 -5.38 26.88
C LEU A 51 -12.64 -6.02 25.87
N PHE A 52 -13.16 -6.64 24.82
CA PHE A 52 -12.35 -7.04 23.69
C PHE A 52 -11.86 -5.75 23.00
N ILE A 53 -10.65 -5.32 23.38
CA ILE A 53 -9.91 -4.35 22.59
C ILE A 53 -9.54 -5.09 21.29
N ALA A 54 -10.37 -4.95 20.26
CA ALA A 54 -10.01 -5.37 18.92
C ALA A 54 -8.83 -4.49 18.49
N GLY A 55 -7.61 -4.94 18.77
CA GLY A 55 -6.42 -4.37 18.20
C GLY A 55 -6.55 -4.49 16.69
N THR A 56 -6.57 -3.36 15.98
CA THR A 56 -6.47 -3.34 14.52
C THR A 56 -5.11 -3.94 14.17
N ALA A 57 -5.12 -5.19 13.71
CA ALA A 57 -3.93 -5.79 13.12
C ALA A 57 -3.64 -5.00 11.83
N SER A 58 -2.67 -4.09 11.88
CA SER A 58 -2.15 -3.43 10.68
C SER A 58 -1.43 -4.51 9.86
N ALA A 59 -1.95 -4.76 8.66
CA ALA A 59 -1.31 -5.71 7.75
C ALA A 59 -0.09 -5.05 7.10
N ASP A 60 1.06 -5.73 7.11
CA ASP A 60 2.25 -5.27 6.40
C ASP A 60 2.06 -5.43 4.88
N VAL A 61 2.25 -4.36 4.13
CA VAL A 61 2.30 -4.39 2.66
C VAL A 61 3.73 -4.73 2.24
N ARG A 62 3.93 -5.90 1.63
CA ARG A 62 5.25 -6.36 1.20
C ARG A 62 5.46 -6.17 -0.30
N ILE A 63 6.46 -5.37 -0.67
CA ILE A 63 6.87 -5.13 -2.06
C ILE A 63 8.04 -6.06 -2.37
N VAL A 64 7.80 -7.11 -3.16
CA VAL A 64 8.81 -8.11 -3.55
C VAL A 64 9.35 -7.88 -4.96
N ASN A 65 8.56 -7.28 -5.85
CA ASN A 65 8.95 -6.89 -7.19
C ASN A 65 7.89 -5.97 -7.78
N ASP A 66 8.22 -4.70 -7.93
CA ASP A 66 7.31 -3.68 -8.48
C ASP A 66 8.04 -2.85 -9.53
N PRO A 67 7.70 -2.99 -10.82
CA PRO A 67 8.34 -2.26 -11.92
C PRO A 67 7.90 -0.79 -12.00
N GLY A 68 6.95 -0.36 -11.18
CA GLY A 68 6.34 0.96 -11.27
C GLY A 68 5.21 1.03 -12.30
N GLY A 69 4.75 2.24 -12.57
CA GLY A 69 3.62 2.46 -13.46
C GLY A 69 3.15 3.91 -13.47
N GLU A 70 1.84 4.12 -13.53
CA GLU A 70 1.25 5.45 -13.58
C GLU A 70 1.37 6.17 -12.22
N VAL A 71 1.99 7.35 -12.23
CA VAL A 71 2.29 8.14 -11.03
C VAL A 71 1.04 8.42 -10.19
N SER A 72 -0.09 8.79 -10.81
CA SER A 72 -1.31 9.15 -10.09
C SER A 72 -1.91 7.95 -9.33
N SER A 73 -1.84 6.77 -9.91
CA SER A 73 -2.32 5.53 -9.28
C SER A 73 -1.48 5.15 -8.06
N TYR A 74 -0.15 5.30 -8.16
CA TYR A 74 0.76 5.05 -7.03
C TYR A 74 0.57 6.07 -5.90
N LEU A 75 0.47 7.35 -6.23
CA LEU A 75 0.22 8.39 -5.21
C LEU A 75 -1.07 8.13 -4.44
N ARG A 76 -2.16 7.75 -5.13
CA ARG A 76 -3.43 7.41 -4.48
C ARG A 76 -3.28 6.23 -3.53
N ALA A 77 -2.68 5.12 -3.98
CA ALA A 77 -2.46 3.95 -3.15
C ALA A 77 -1.59 4.27 -1.91
N PHE A 78 -0.52 5.04 -2.07
CA PHE A 78 0.34 5.41 -0.94
C PHE A 78 -0.33 6.39 0.03
N HIS A 79 -1.21 7.27 -0.45
CA HIS A 79 -2.01 8.12 0.44
C HIS A 79 -3.03 7.28 1.24
N GLU A 80 -3.62 6.25 0.65
CA GLU A 80 -4.49 5.30 1.35
C GLU A 80 -3.70 4.52 2.42
N MET A 81 -2.54 3.93 2.07
CA MET A 81 -1.66 3.24 3.02
C MET A 81 -1.22 4.14 4.17
N ARG A 82 -0.88 5.41 3.87
CA ARG A 82 -0.57 6.40 4.90
C ARG A 82 -1.76 6.67 5.82
N ALA A 83 -2.97 6.79 5.28
CA ALA A 83 -4.18 7.08 6.05
C ALA A 83 -4.59 5.91 6.95
N THR A 84 -4.37 4.68 6.52
CA THR A 84 -4.65 3.44 7.29
C THR A 84 -3.53 3.10 8.27
N GLY A 85 -2.37 3.75 8.18
CA GLY A 85 -1.21 3.46 9.03
C GLY A 85 -0.51 2.14 8.70
N GLU A 86 -0.70 1.62 7.50
CA GLU A 86 -0.07 0.40 7.05
C GLU A 86 1.45 0.53 7.02
N ARG A 87 2.14 -0.54 7.41
CA ARG A 87 3.59 -0.65 7.31
C ARG A 87 3.99 -1.23 5.97
N ILE A 88 5.00 -0.63 5.33
CA ILE A 88 5.52 -1.08 4.04
C ILE A 88 6.87 -1.77 4.24
N VAL A 89 6.96 -3.01 3.80
CA VAL A 89 8.17 -3.82 3.76
C VAL A 89 8.71 -3.85 2.34
N ILE A 90 9.83 -3.19 2.07
CA ILE A 90 10.51 -3.28 0.76
C ILE A 90 11.42 -4.51 0.80
N ASP A 91 11.05 -5.57 0.08
CA ASP A 91 11.73 -6.87 0.09
C ASP A 91 12.24 -7.27 -1.29
N GLY A 92 12.38 -6.35 -2.20
CA GLY A 92 12.88 -6.54 -3.55
C GLY A 92 12.91 -5.23 -4.34
N PRO A 93 12.92 -5.31 -5.67
CA PRO A 93 12.85 -4.14 -6.53
C PRO A 93 11.54 -3.36 -6.36
N CYS A 94 11.68 -2.05 -6.11
CA CYS A 94 10.62 -1.05 -6.14
C CYS A 94 11.12 0.05 -7.08
N LEU A 95 10.59 0.08 -8.31
CA LEU A 95 11.15 0.87 -9.39
C LEU A 95 10.19 1.99 -9.82
N SER A 96 10.74 3.06 -10.39
CA SER A 96 9.97 4.15 -11.01
C SER A 96 8.90 4.72 -10.05
N ALA A 97 7.62 4.73 -10.42
CA ALA A 97 6.53 5.26 -9.61
C ALA A 97 6.39 4.59 -8.23
N CYS A 98 6.82 3.33 -8.08
CA CYS A 98 6.87 2.67 -6.77
C CYS A 98 7.73 3.45 -5.75
N THR A 99 8.82 4.07 -6.17
CA THR A 99 9.71 4.83 -5.27
C THR A 99 9.06 6.08 -4.66
N LEU A 100 7.91 6.53 -5.18
CA LEU A 100 7.16 7.66 -4.63
C LEU A 100 6.62 7.41 -3.21
N LEU A 101 6.55 6.13 -2.78
CA LEU A 101 6.26 5.78 -1.39
C LEU A 101 7.17 6.56 -0.41
N THR A 102 8.42 6.79 -0.79
CA THR A 102 9.43 7.47 0.03
C THR A 102 9.10 8.92 0.37
N GLY A 103 8.25 9.55 -0.43
CA GLY A 103 7.80 10.92 -0.22
C GLY A 103 6.39 11.06 0.33
N VAL A 104 5.61 9.97 0.32
CA VAL A 104 4.21 9.98 0.75
C VAL A 104 4.02 9.28 2.10
N VAL A 105 4.63 8.12 2.26
CA VAL A 105 4.50 7.31 3.48
C VAL A 105 5.52 7.79 4.52
N PRO A 106 5.13 7.94 5.81
CA PRO A 106 6.07 8.29 6.87
C PRO A 106 7.20 7.27 6.96
N ARG A 107 8.41 7.76 7.22
CA ARG A 107 9.63 6.95 7.18
C ARG A 107 9.64 5.81 8.19
N ASP A 108 9.03 6.01 9.34
CA ASP A 108 8.86 5.02 10.42
C ASP A 108 7.89 3.89 10.06
N HIS A 109 7.07 4.08 9.02
CA HIS A 109 6.19 3.06 8.46
C HIS A 109 6.84 2.28 7.30
N VAL A 110 8.10 2.56 6.97
CA VAL A 110 8.82 1.88 5.89
C VAL A 110 10.04 1.18 6.44
N CYS A 111 10.22 -0.11 6.15
CA CYS A 111 11.45 -0.84 6.43
C CYS A 111 11.99 -1.53 5.17
N VAL A 112 13.27 -1.88 5.18
CA VAL A 112 13.95 -2.48 4.04
C VAL A 112 14.63 -3.79 4.43
N THR A 113 14.54 -4.80 3.56
CA THR A 113 15.33 -6.03 3.69
C THR A 113 16.67 -5.89 2.95
N ARG A 114 17.53 -6.88 3.07
CA ARG A 114 18.78 -6.94 2.31
C ARG A 114 18.58 -7.04 0.78
N ARG A 115 17.38 -7.46 0.34
CA ARG A 115 17.02 -7.58 -1.07
C ARG A 115 16.43 -6.29 -1.66
N ALA A 116 16.13 -5.31 -0.81
CA ALA A 116 15.50 -4.06 -1.22
C ALA A 116 16.36 -3.29 -2.22
N VAL A 117 15.73 -2.83 -3.28
CA VAL A 117 16.31 -1.96 -4.30
C VAL A 117 15.30 -0.86 -4.65
N LEU A 118 15.68 0.40 -4.51
CA LEU A 118 14.91 1.52 -5.05
C LEU A 118 15.49 1.92 -6.40
N GLY A 119 14.65 1.99 -7.43
CA GLY A 119 15.06 2.37 -8.78
C GLY A 119 14.39 3.65 -9.25
N PHE A 120 15.18 4.67 -9.58
CA PHE A 120 14.72 6.00 -9.94
C PHE A 120 15.00 6.29 -11.40
N ASN A 121 14.05 6.88 -12.13
CA ASN A 121 14.20 7.34 -13.50
C ASN A 121 13.33 8.58 -13.76
N ALA A 122 13.56 9.22 -14.91
CA ALA A 122 12.74 10.33 -15.36
C ALA A 122 11.30 9.88 -15.66
N ALA A 123 10.34 10.76 -15.40
CA ALA A 123 8.95 10.51 -15.76
C ALA A 123 8.77 10.55 -17.27
N SER A 124 7.89 9.68 -17.77
CA SER A 124 7.48 9.63 -19.16
C SER A 124 5.96 9.58 -19.27
N TYR A 125 5.43 9.92 -20.44
CA TYR A 125 4.03 9.68 -20.79
C TYR A 125 3.97 8.73 -21.97
N TYR A 126 2.87 8.00 -22.06
CA TYR A 126 2.61 7.15 -23.24
C TYR A 126 2.11 8.02 -24.39
N ASN A 127 2.77 7.93 -25.53
CA ASN A 127 2.36 8.59 -26.76
C ASN A 127 1.64 7.57 -27.64
N ASP A 128 0.34 7.81 -27.88
CA ASP A 128 -0.51 6.89 -28.66
C ASP A 128 -0.11 6.81 -30.14
N VAL A 129 0.46 7.89 -30.69
CA VAL A 129 0.88 7.94 -32.09
C VAL A 129 2.15 7.12 -32.32
N SER A 130 3.17 7.31 -31.48
CA SER A 130 4.43 6.56 -31.56
C SER A 130 4.38 5.21 -30.84
N ARG A 131 3.29 4.94 -30.09
CA ARG A 131 3.12 3.75 -29.23
C ARG A 131 4.30 3.51 -28.29
N SER A 132 4.89 4.57 -27.78
CA SER A 132 6.09 4.51 -26.95
C SER A 132 6.02 5.45 -25.75
N LEU A 133 6.87 5.18 -24.74
CA LEU A 133 7.06 6.06 -23.61
C LEU A 133 8.01 7.20 -23.99
N VAL A 134 7.54 8.45 -23.84
CA VAL A 134 8.30 9.65 -24.15
C VAL A 134 8.65 10.38 -22.85
N PRO A 135 9.94 10.62 -22.55
CA PRO A 135 10.34 11.36 -21.36
C PRO A 135 9.76 12.78 -21.33
N THR A 136 9.32 13.22 -20.14
CA THR A 136 8.77 14.57 -19.96
C THR A 136 9.51 15.34 -18.87
N ARG A 137 10.03 16.51 -19.20
CA ARG A 137 10.70 17.38 -18.24
C ARG A 137 9.75 17.90 -17.15
N ALA A 138 8.50 18.19 -17.51
CA ALA A 138 7.49 18.66 -16.57
C ALA A 138 7.14 17.57 -15.54
N GLY A 139 6.89 16.35 -16.02
CA GLY A 139 6.64 15.17 -15.16
C GLY A 139 7.84 14.87 -14.25
N THR A 140 9.05 14.89 -14.82
CA THR A 140 10.29 14.65 -14.04
C THR A 140 10.48 15.68 -12.92
N ARG A 141 10.22 16.98 -13.19
CA ARG A 141 10.25 17.99 -12.12
C ARG A 141 9.18 17.79 -11.05
N LEU A 142 8.00 17.33 -11.44
CA LEU A 142 6.92 16.99 -10.50
C LEU A 142 7.35 15.84 -9.59
N VAL A 143 7.82 14.74 -10.17
CA VAL A 143 8.30 13.56 -9.42
C VAL A 143 9.45 13.93 -8.48
N MET A 144 10.42 14.73 -8.94
CA MET A 144 11.53 15.20 -8.09
C MET A 144 11.06 15.97 -6.85
N ARG A 145 9.99 16.76 -6.96
CA ARG A 145 9.45 17.48 -5.79
C ARG A 145 8.78 16.57 -4.76
N LEU A 146 8.31 15.41 -5.17
CA LEU A 146 7.68 14.44 -4.29
C LEU A 146 8.68 13.66 -3.42
N TYR A 147 9.95 13.55 -3.84
CA TYR A 147 10.95 12.86 -3.05
C TYR A 147 11.40 13.67 -1.82
N PRO A 148 11.76 13.00 -0.71
CA PRO A 148 12.33 13.65 0.45
C PRO A 148 13.73 14.24 0.14
N PRO A 149 14.20 15.21 0.93
CA PRO A 149 15.45 15.94 0.66
C PRO A 149 16.68 15.04 0.46
N GLU A 150 16.79 13.97 1.23
CA GLU A 150 17.93 13.04 1.20
C GLU A 150 17.97 12.27 -0.13
N ILE A 151 16.82 11.84 -0.62
CA ILE A 151 16.71 11.16 -1.91
C ILE A 151 16.96 12.14 -3.05
N ARG A 152 16.40 13.35 -2.99
CA ARG A 152 16.70 14.40 -3.99
C ARG A 152 18.20 14.70 -4.05
N ALA A 153 18.84 14.85 -2.91
CA ALA A 153 20.29 15.08 -2.85
C ALA A 153 21.08 13.91 -3.45
N TRP A 154 20.66 12.68 -3.17
CA TRP A 154 21.30 11.48 -3.73
C TRP A 154 21.14 11.42 -5.25
N ILE A 155 19.94 11.69 -5.79
CA ILE A 155 19.68 11.77 -7.23
C ILE A 155 20.52 12.87 -7.88
N ASN A 156 20.54 14.08 -7.31
CA ASN A 156 21.28 15.22 -7.86
C ASN A 156 22.78 14.99 -7.94
N ARG A 157 23.38 14.33 -6.92
CA ARG A 157 24.81 13.95 -6.95
C ARG A 157 25.16 13.00 -8.10
N ARG A 158 24.16 12.33 -8.68
CA ARG A 158 24.29 11.39 -9.81
C ARG A 158 23.85 11.98 -11.15
N GLY A 159 23.71 13.31 -11.24
CA GLY A 159 23.35 14.01 -12.47
C GLY A 159 21.85 14.19 -12.71
N GLY A 160 21.00 13.86 -11.71
CA GLY A 160 19.54 14.01 -11.83
C GLY A 160 18.85 12.78 -12.42
N LEU A 161 17.52 12.86 -12.54
CA LEU A 161 16.73 11.79 -13.15
C LEU A 161 16.89 11.80 -14.67
N THR A 162 17.27 10.65 -15.22
CA THR A 162 17.34 10.38 -16.65
C THR A 162 16.38 9.25 -17.04
N PRO A 163 16.13 8.98 -18.33
CA PRO A 163 15.35 7.81 -18.73
C PRO A 163 15.94 6.48 -18.25
N GLN A 164 17.26 6.43 -18.07
CA GLN A 164 17.97 5.27 -17.53
C GLN A 164 17.71 5.13 -16.03
N LEU A 165 17.44 3.89 -15.60
CA LEU A 165 17.19 3.56 -14.20
C LEU A 165 18.48 3.66 -13.39
N MET A 166 18.48 4.46 -12.32
CA MET A 166 19.54 4.48 -11.31
C MET A 166 19.04 3.80 -10.04
N THR A 167 19.88 2.99 -9.40
CA THR A 167 19.46 2.18 -8.25
C THR A 167 20.17 2.57 -6.97
N MET A 168 19.40 2.61 -5.87
CA MET A 168 19.87 2.74 -4.50
C MET A 168 19.63 1.42 -3.77
N ARG A 169 20.67 0.87 -3.14
CA ARG A 169 20.60 -0.41 -2.44
C ARG A 169 21.68 -0.55 -1.37
N GLY A 170 21.64 -1.63 -0.60
CA GLY A 170 22.66 -1.96 0.39
C GLY A 170 22.84 -0.84 1.41
N ARG A 171 24.10 -0.44 1.66
CA ARG A 171 24.46 0.57 2.68
C ARG A 171 23.80 1.93 2.45
N GLU A 172 23.64 2.37 1.20
CA GLU A 172 23.01 3.65 0.88
C GLU A 172 21.54 3.67 1.29
N LEU A 173 20.82 2.57 1.02
CA LEU A 173 19.42 2.43 1.37
C LEU A 173 19.24 2.23 2.89
N ALA A 174 20.09 1.42 3.52
CA ALA A 174 20.08 1.16 4.96
C ALA A 174 20.40 2.41 5.81
N ALA A 175 21.09 3.41 5.23
CA ALA A 175 21.30 4.70 5.89
C ALA A 175 20.03 5.56 5.95
N LEU A 176 19.03 5.27 5.10
CA LEU A 176 17.79 6.03 5.01
C LEU A 176 16.61 5.34 5.70
N TYR A 177 16.56 4.03 5.68
CA TYR A 177 15.42 3.24 6.19
C TYR A 177 15.88 2.15 7.16
N PRO A 178 15.12 1.89 8.24
CA PRO A 178 15.45 0.83 9.19
C PRO A 178 15.35 -0.56 8.53
N PRO A 179 16.10 -1.56 9.03
CA PRO A 179 15.92 -2.94 8.63
C PRO A 179 14.56 -3.46 9.08
N CYS A 180 13.96 -4.35 8.29
CA CYS A 180 12.77 -5.10 8.71
C CYS A 180 13.16 -6.22 9.69
N HIS A 181 12.38 -6.35 10.75
CA HIS A 181 12.51 -7.39 11.78
C HIS A 181 11.46 -8.47 11.60
#